data_eb22998e202b09f337e462f62c200462
#
_entry.id   eb22998e202b09f337e462f62c200462
#
_cell.length_a   1.000
_cell.length_b   1.000
_cell.length_c   1.000
_cell.angle_alpha   90.00
_cell.angle_beta   90.00
_cell.angle_gamma   90.00
#
_symmetry.space_group_name_H-M   'P 1'
#
loop_
_entity.id
_entity.type
_entity.pdbx_description
1 polymer ?
#
loop_
_entity_poly.entity_id
_entity_poly.type
_entity_poly.pdbx_seq_one_letter_code
_entity_poly.pdbx_strand_id
1 'polypeptide(L)'
;MKIVIVGCGRVGASSAEQWDAAGHEVIVLDITTRAFERLPSSFGGTAIRGDGTDEDVLRRAGAEGADLLVALTEGDNRNVMSAQLAVEALRIPKVIAKINDPVRASAYAELGIATLCRTGLMVDAMNQHLGFTPSGLPAMTASTGHHATGAHDDQQAAPDGAQHDDAAPRAAVEA
;
A
#
# COMPACT_ATOMS: atom_id res chain seq x y z
N MET A 1 12.46 -11.71 9.46
CA MET A 1 11.93 -10.56 8.68
C MET A 1 11.48 -9.51 9.66
N LYS A 2 11.61 -8.23 9.27
CA LYS A 2 10.99 -7.11 9.98
C LYS A 2 9.64 -6.81 9.34
N ILE A 3 8.57 -6.90 10.13
CA ILE A 3 7.18 -6.82 9.67
C ILE A 3 6.46 -5.69 10.37
N VAL A 4 5.81 -4.83 9.61
CA VAL A 4 4.97 -3.76 10.14
C VAL A 4 3.50 -4.06 9.86
N ILE A 5 2.68 -4.03 10.91
CA ILE A 5 1.23 -4.23 10.83
C ILE A 5 0.55 -2.91 11.19
N VAL A 6 -0.24 -2.36 10.28
CA VAL A 6 -1.07 -1.18 10.52
C VAL A 6 -2.50 -1.64 10.80
N GLY A 7 -2.91 -1.49 12.06
CA GLY A 7 -4.21 -1.93 12.56
C GLY A 7 -4.13 -3.18 13.45
N CYS A 8 -4.36 -3.02 14.76
CA CYS A 8 -4.41 -4.07 15.76
C CYS A 8 -5.84 -4.58 16.01
N GLY A 9 -6.57 -4.83 14.92
CA GLY A 9 -7.85 -5.53 14.97
C GLY A 9 -7.66 -7.04 15.19
N ARG A 10 -8.75 -7.83 15.09
CA ARG A 10 -8.68 -9.30 15.26
C ARG A 10 -7.65 -9.95 14.34
N VAL A 11 -7.67 -9.62 13.05
CA VAL A 11 -6.71 -10.17 12.08
C VAL A 11 -5.30 -9.70 12.40
N GLY A 12 -5.10 -8.38 12.62
CA GLY A 12 -3.78 -7.81 12.89
C GLY A 12 -3.14 -8.38 14.15
N ALA A 13 -3.89 -8.50 15.25
CA ALA A 13 -3.39 -9.08 16.49
C ALA A 13 -3.03 -10.56 16.33
N SER A 14 -3.91 -11.37 15.68
CA SER A 14 -3.61 -12.79 15.45
C SER A 14 -2.41 -12.99 14.51
N SER A 15 -2.26 -12.14 13.49
CA SER A 15 -1.07 -12.19 12.63
C SER A 15 0.20 -11.81 13.38
N ALA A 16 0.11 -10.77 14.22
CA ALA A 16 1.23 -10.32 15.04
C ALA A 16 1.73 -11.43 15.97
N GLU A 17 0.82 -12.10 16.67
CA GLU A 17 1.13 -13.22 17.54
C GLU A 17 1.83 -14.37 16.80
N GLN A 18 1.27 -14.78 15.68
CA GLN A 18 1.83 -15.91 14.91
C GLN A 18 3.20 -15.59 14.33
N TRP A 19 3.39 -14.39 13.80
CA TRP A 19 4.65 -13.99 13.18
C TRP A 19 5.75 -13.73 14.21
N ASP A 20 5.40 -13.17 15.37
CA ASP A 20 6.30 -13.03 16.50
C ASP A 20 6.74 -14.40 17.03
N ALA A 21 5.81 -15.32 17.22
CA ALA A 21 6.10 -16.71 17.61
C ALA A 21 6.95 -17.45 16.58
N ALA A 22 6.89 -17.08 15.31
CA ALA A 22 7.74 -17.60 14.23
C ALA A 22 9.15 -16.95 14.19
N GLY A 23 9.46 -16.04 15.12
CA GLY A 23 10.77 -15.41 15.26
C GLY A 23 10.97 -14.19 14.33
N HIS A 24 9.90 -13.55 13.86
CA HIS A 24 9.99 -12.30 13.11
C HIS A 24 9.99 -11.11 14.06
N GLU A 25 10.66 -10.03 13.67
CA GLU A 25 10.54 -8.72 14.32
C GLU A 25 9.22 -8.10 13.90
N VAL A 26 8.27 -7.98 14.83
CA VAL A 26 6.92 -7.49 14.53
C VAL A 26 6.66 -6.15 15.20
N ILE A 27 6.24 -5.16 14.42
CA ILE A 27 5.81 -3.85 14.88
C ILE A 27 4.33 -3.70 14.54
N VAL A 28 3.50 -3.39 15.53
CA VAL A 28 2.06 -3.19 15.37
C VAL A 28 1.71 -1.73 15.66
N LEU A 29 1.08 -1.06 14.70
CA LEU A 29 0.55 0.30 14.85
C LEU A 29 -0.96 0.27 14.94
N ASP A 30 -1.53 1.04 15.86
CA ASP A 30 -2.95 1.35 15.91
C ASP A 30 -3.16 2.76 16.49
N ILE A 31 -4.19 3.46 16.03
CA ILE A 31 -4.56 4.78 16.57
C ILE A 31 -5.10 4.71 18.00
N THR A 32 -5.52 3.52 18.43
CA THR A 32 -6.18 3.28 19.71
C THR A 32 -5.37 2.33 20.58
N THR A 33 -4.89 2.77 21.73
CA THR A 33 -4.14 1.93 22.68
C THR A 33 -4.94 0.71 23.15
N ARG A 34 -6.27 0.85 23.27
CA ARG A 34 -7.17 -0.26 23.61
C ARG A 34 -7.12 -1.41 22.61
N ALA A 35 -6.73 -1.16 21.37
CA ALA A 35 -6.59 -2.22 20.36
C ALA A 35 -5.53 -3.24 20.76
N PHE A 36 -4.48 -2.82 21.48
CA PHE A 36 -3.38 -3.67 21.93
C PHE A 36 -3.75 -4.67 23.04
N GLU A 37 -4.90 -4.50 23.70
CA GLU A 37 -5.44 -5.50 24.62
C GLU A 37 -5.72 -6.86 23.94
N ARG A 38 -5.73 -6.90 22.61
CA ARG A 38 -5.88 -8.14 21.83
C ARG A 38 -4.59 -8.92 21.64
N LEU A 39 -3.46 -8.27 21.90
CA LEU A 39 -2.16 -8.95 21.84
C LEU A 39 -2.01 -9.81 23.08
N PRO A 40 -1.52 -11.05 22.95
CA PRO A 40 -1.28 -11.89 24.11
C PRO A 40 -0.13 -11.34 24.96
N SER A 41 -0.11 -11.73 26.23
CA SER A 41 0.99 -11.34 27.14
C SER A 41 2.35 -11.92 26.72
N SER A 42 2.36 -12.92 25.86
CA SER A 42 3.57 -13.54 25.27
C SER A 42 4.10 -12.78 24.06
N PHE A 43 3.39 -11.76 23.54
CA PHE A 43 3.84 -10.99 22.39
C PHE A 43 5.13 -10.23 22.72
N GLY A 44 6.22 -10.60 22.05
CA GLY A 44 7.55 -10.02 22.22
C GLY A 44 7.87 -8.86 21.29
N GLY A 45 6.99 -8.58 20.32
CA GLY A 45 7.14 -7.49 19.37
C GLY A 45 6.83 -6.11 19.95
N THR A 46 6.74 -5.09 19.12
CA THR A 46 6.54 -3.70 19.52
C THR A 46 5.15 -3.21 19.17
N ALA A 47 4.39 -2.66 20.12
CA ALA A 47 3.09 -2.06 19.91
C ALA A 47 3.18 -0.54 20.05
N ILE A 48 2.82 0.20 19.01
CA ILE A 48 2.99 1.66 18.94
C ILE A 48 1.65 2.32 18.61
N ARG A 49 1.25 3.28 19.44
CA ARG A 49 0.10 4.12 19.12
C ARG A 49 0.48 5.13 18.06
N GLY A 50 -0.21 5.09 16.92
CA GLY A 50 0.03 6.02 15.83
C GLY A 50 -0.94 5.85 14.66
N ASP A 51 -1.00 6.86 13.81
CA ASP A 51 -1.76 6.80 12.55
C ASP A 51 -0.84 6.28 11.44
N GLY A 52 -1.12 5.10 10.92
CA GLY A 52 -0.35 4.50 9.82
C GLY A 52 -0.54 5.18 8.46
N THR A 53 -1.39 6.21 8.39
CA THR A 53 -1.52 7.08 7.20
C THR A 53 -0.64 8.32 7.26
N ASP A 54 0.19 8.43 8.30
CA ASP A 54 1.17 9.50 8.50
C ASP A 54 2.58 8.93 8.31
N GLU A 55 3.31 9.47 7.35
CA GLU A 55 4.67 9.02 7.01
C GLU A 55 5.64 9.17 8.19
N ASP A 56 5.59 10.31 8.90
CA ASP A 56 6.48 10.56 10.03
C ASP A 56 6.21 9.59 11.18
N VAL A 57 4.95 9.21 11.37
CA VAL A 57 4.56 8.18 12.35
C VAL A 57 5.13 6.83 11.94
N LEU A 58 5.00 6.43 10.69
CA LEU A 58 5.57 5.18 10.18
C LEU A 58 7.09 5.15 10.34
N ARG A 59 7.78 6.24 10.01
CA ARG A 59 9.25 6.35 10.18
C ARG A 59 9.66 6.24 11.66
N ARG A 60 9.01 6.98 12.54
CA ARG A 60 9.28 6.92 13.99
C ARG A 60 8.96 5.55 14.59
N ALA A 61 7.98 4.86 14.07
CA ALA A 61 7.67 3.49 14.44
C ALA A 61 8.72 2.47 13.96
N GLY A 62 9.68 2.89 13.15
CA GLY A 62 10.72 2.02 12.63
C GLY A 62 10.30 1.23 11.41
N ALA A 63 9.30 1.70 10.65
CA ALA A 63 8.86 1.03 9.41
C ALA A 63 9.92 1.11 8.31
N GLU A 64 10.84 2.04 8.39
CA GLU A 64 11.95 2.15 7.46
C GLU A 64 12.84 0.89 7.52
N GLY A 65 13.14 0.33 6.36
CA GLY A 65 13.89 -0.93 6.27
C GLY A 65 13.09 -2.19 6.65
N ALA A 66 11.77 -2.10 6.77
CA ALA A 66 10.94 -3.29 6.93
C ALA A 66 10.91 -4.14 5.65
N ASP A 67 10.80 -5.45 5.82
CA ASP A 67 10.66 -6.40 4.71
C ASP A 67 9.22 -6.50 4.20
N LEU A 68 8.26 -6.23 5.09
CA LEU A 68 6.84 -6.35 4.82
C LEU A 68 6.04 -5.30 5.60
N LEU A 69 5.08 -4.64 4.94
CA LEU A 69 4.02 -3.90 5.61
C LEU A 69 2.65 -4.47 5.23
N VAL A 70 1.80 -4.67 6.23
CA VAL A 70 0.43 -5.14 6.03
C VAL A 70 -0.55 -4.15 6.65
N ALA A 71 -1.40 -3.53 5.83
CA ALA A 71 -2.42 -2.59 6.27
C ALA A 71 -3.77 -3.32 6.48
N LEU A 72 -4.18 -3.44 7.74
CA LEU A 72 -5.32 -4.25 8.20
C LEU A 72 -6.37 -3.45 8.98
N THR A 73 -6.42 -2.13 8.84
CA THR A 73 -7.44 -1.31 9.49
C THR A 73 -8.85 -1.62 8.95
N GLU A 74 -9.87 -1.04 9.53
CA GLU A 74 -11.25 -1.26 9.04
C GLU A 74 -11.57 -0.46 7.76
N GLY A 75 -10.81 0.61 7.48
CA GLY A 75 -11.08 1.50 6.34
C GLY A 75 -10.22 1.20 5.12
N ASP A 76 -10.83 0.91 3.98
CA ASP A 76 -10.12 0.66 2.72
C ASP A 76 -9.20 1.83 2.34
N ASN A 77 -9.67 3.08 2.48
CA ASN A 77 -8.88 4.27 2.17
C ASN A 77 -7.60 4.38 3.05
N ARG A 78 -7.72 4.06 4.34
CA ARG A 78 -6.57 4.05 5.24
C ARG A 78 -5.56 2.99 4.84
N ASN A 79 -6.05 1.79 4.52
CA ASN A 79 -5.18 0.69 4.12
C ASN A 79 -4.43 1.01 2.82
N VAL A 80 -5.11 1.62 1.84
CA VAL A 80 -4.48 2.07 0.59
C VAL A 80 -3.46 3.17 0.85
N MET A 81 -3.80 4.20 1.65
CA MET A 81 -2.87 5.28 1.98
C MET A 81 -1.62 4.74 2.67
N SER A 82 -1.78 3.88 3.68
CA SER A 82 -0.64 3.25 4.36
C SER A 82 0.22 2.43 3.39
N ALA A 83 -0.43 1.71 2.47
CA ALA A 83 0.28 0.92 1.46
C ALA A 83 1.05 1.79 0.46
N GLN A 84 0.46 2.89 0.00
CA GLN A 84 1.14 3.84 -0.89
C GLN A 84 2.34 4.49 -0.22
N LEU A 85 2.22 4.95 1.02
CA LEU A 85 3.35 5.48 1.80
C LEU A 85 4.45 4.43 1.98
N ALA A 86 4.08 3.18 2.25
CA ALA A 86 5.02 2.09 2.39
C ALA A 86 5.82 1.83 1.10
N VAL A 87 5.15 1.84 -0.05
CA VAL A 87 5.80 1.63 -1.35
C VAL A 87 6.60 2.85 -1.77
N GLU A 88 5.98 4.03 -1.80
CA GLU A 88 6.55 5.22 -2.43
C GLU A 88 7.58 5.93 -1.55
N ALA A 89 7.25 6.14 -0.27
CA ALA A 89 8.08 6.90 0.64
C ALA A 89 9.09 6.03 1.41
N LEU A 90 8.67 4.85 1.87
CA LEU A 90 9.50 3.98 2.69
C LEU A 90 10.22 2.87 1.91
N ARG A 91 9.87 2.69 0.62
CA ARG A 91 10.47 1.69 -0.27
C ARG A 91 10.43 0.27 0.28
N ILE A 92 9.36 -0.08 1.00
CA ILE A 92 9.17 -1.42 1.54
C ILE A 92 8.89 -2.40 0.39
N PRO A 93 9.65 -3.49 0.27
CA PRO A 93 9.58 -4.36 -0.92
C PRO A 93 8.30 -5.18 -1.03
N LYS A 94 7.64 -5.46 0.10
CA LYS A 94 6.38 -6.22 0.11
C LYS A 94 5.34 -5.45 0.90
N VAL A 95 4.24 -5.12 0.24
CA VAL A 95 3.13 -4.38 0.86
C VAL A 95 1.81 -5.03 0.50
N ILE A 96 0.97 -5.25 1.51
CA ILE A 96 -0.37 -5.83 1.34
C ILE A 96 -1.39 -4.89 1.99
N ALA A 97 -2.43 -4.53 1.25
CA ALA A 97 -3.56 -3.76 1.75
C ALA A 97 -4.83 -4.62 1.82
N LYS A 98 -5.44 -4.68 3.01
CA LYS A 98 -6.78 -5.26 3.13
C LYS A 98 -7.80 -4.32 2.51
N ILE A 99 -8.58 -4.81 1.56
CA ILE A 99 -9.68 -4.11 0.88
C ILE A 99 -10.96 -4.92 1.07
N ASN A 100 -12.04 -4.27 1.51
CA ASN A 100 -13.30 -4.98 1.73
C ASN A 100 -14.16 -5.04 0.46
N ASP A 101 -14.08 -4.03 -0.39
CA ASP A 101 -14.81 -3.92 -1.65
C ASP A 101 -14.07 -4.62 -2.80
N PRO A 102 -14.67 -5.66 -3.43
CA PRO A 102 -14.01 -6.40 -4.52
C PRO A 102 -13.65 -5.54 -5.74
N VAL A 103 -14.51 -4.58 -6.11
CA VAL A 103 -14.26 -3.69 -7.26
C VAL A 103 -13.02 -2.84 -7.00
N ARG A 104 -12.91 -2.29 -5.80
CA ARG A 104 -11.75 -1.49 -5.39
C ARG A 104 -10.49 -2.35 -5.26
N ALA A 105 -10.61 -3.58 -4.77
CA ALA A 105 -9.48 -4.50 -4.69
C ALA A 105 -8.85 -4.75 -6.06
N SER A 106 -9.66 -4.97 -7.10
CA SER A 106 -9.18 -5.12 -8.47
C SER A 106 -8.50 -3.85 -8.98
N ALA A 107 -9.11 -2.69 -8.79
CA ALA A 107 -8.56 -1.41 -9.26
C ALA A 107 -7.18 -1.09 -8.62
N TYR A 108 -7.01 -1.33 -7.32
CA TYR A 108 -5.72 -1.10 -6.66
C TYR A 108 -4.66 -2.14 -7.04
N ALA A 109 -5.07 -3.36 -7.37
CA ALA A 109 -4.15 -4.37 -7.91
C ALA A 109 -3.55 -3.95 -9.26
N GLU A 110 -4.36 -3.33 -10.14
CA GLU A 110 -3.89 -2.76 -11.42
C GLU A 110 -2.88 -1.62 -11.20
N LEU A 111 -2.96 -0.91 -10.07
CA LEU A 111 -2.00 0.11 -9.66
C LEU A 111 -0.75 -0.46 -8.96
N GLY A 112 -0.59 -1.79 -8.92
CA GLY A 112 0.59 -2.44 -8.36
C GLY A 112 0.56 -2.64 -6.85
N ILE A 113 -0.55 -2.40 -6.15
CA ILE A 113 -0.71 -2.65 -4.73
C ILE A 113 -1.29 -4.05 -4.53
N ALA A 114 -0.54 -4.94 -3.88
CA ALA A 114 -1.08 -6.25 -3.52
C ALA A 114 -2.27 -6.08 -2.55
N THR A 115 -3.41 -6.68 -2.88
CA THR A 115 -4.62 -6.56 -2.08
C THR A 115 -5.09 -7.88 -1.53
N LEU A 116 -5.65 -7.84 -0.32
CA LEU A 116 -6.35 -8.94 0.33
C LEU A 116 -7.82 -8.56 0.44
N CYS A 117 -8.66 -9.12 -0.43
CA CYS A 117 -10.10 -8.84 -0.42
C CYS A 117 -10.83 -9.77 0.55
N ARG A 118 -11.24 -9.22 1.70
CA ARG A 118 -11.97 -9.99 2.71
C ARG A 118 -13.28 -10.59 2.17
N THR A 119 -14.01 -9.84 1.35
CA THR A 119 -15.28 -10.29 0.77
C THR A 119 -15.06 -11.49 -0.14
N GLY A 120 -14.11 -11.40 -1.08
CA GLY A 120 -13.77 -12.52 -1.98
C GLY A 120 -13.33 -13.76 -1.21
N LEU A 121 -12.42 -13.61 -0.25
CA LEU A 121 -11.94 -14.72 0.58
C LEU A 121 -13.08 -15.43 1.32
N MET A 122 -14.01 -14.68 1.91
CA MET A 122 -15.11 -15.28 2.67
C MET A 122 -16.12 -15.97 1.76
N VAL A 123 -16.47 -15.39 0.62
CA VAL A 123 -17.37 -16.00 -0.35
C VAL A 123 -16.76 -17.28 -0.91
N ASP A 124 -15.49 -17.26 -1.28
CA ASP A 124 -14.80 -18.45 -1.79
C ASP A 124 -14.66 -19.54 -0.73
N ALA A 125 -14.38 -19.20 0.51
CA ALA A 125 -14.35 -20.17 1.61
C ALA A 125 -15.72 -20.84 1.82
N MET A 126 -16.82 -20.09 1.75
CA MET A 126 -18.19 -20.65 1.83
C MET A 126 -18.49 -21.55 0.62
N ASN A 127 -18.17 -21.08 -0.60
CA ASN A 127 -18.38 -21.87 -1.82
C ASN A 127 -17.60 -23.18 -1.78
N GLN A 128 -16.35 -23.15 -1.33
CA GLN A 128 -15.51 -24.33 -1.18
C GLN A 128 -16.12 -25.33 -0.17
N HIS A 129 -16.59 -24.84 0.97
CA HIS A 129 -17.22 -25.68 1.99
C HIS A 129 -18.49 -26.37 1.47
N LEU A 130 -19.26 -25.68 0.62
CA LEU A 130 -20.51 -26.18 0.04
C LEU A 130 -20.31 -26.98 -1.26
N GLY A 131 -19.09 -27.12 -1.75
CA GLY A 131 -18.79 -27.78 -3.03
C GLY A 131 -19.22 -26.96 -4.26
N PHE A 132 -19.37 -25.65 -4.12
CA PHE A 132 -19.68 -24.75 -5.23
C PHE A 132 -18.39 -24.27 -5.93
N THR A 133 -18.55 -23.74 -7.14
CA THR A 133 -17.44 -23.12 -7.87
C THR A 133 -16.98 -21.84 -7.19
N PRO A 134 -15.68 -21.46 -7.33
CA PRO A 134 -15.18 -20.18 -6.86
C PRO A 134 -15.99 -19.01 -7.41
N SER A 135 -16.12 -17.95 -6.62
CA SER A 135 -16.97 -16.79 -6.95
C SER A 135 -16.46 -15.95 -8.13
N GLY A 136 -15.17 -16.07 -8.46
CA GLY A 136 -14.50 -15.19 -9.39
C GLY A 136 -14.21 -13.77 -8.85
N LEU A 137 -14.59 -13.50 -7.58
CA LEU A 137 -14.20 -12.26 -6.92
C LEU A 137 -12.69 -12.26 -6.59
N PRO A 138 -12.04 -11.09 -6.58
CA PRO A 138 -10.66 -11.03 -6.13
C PRO A 138 -10.55 -11.45 -4.66
N ALA A 139 -9.77 -12.47 -4.38
CA ALA A 139 -9.50 -12.92 -3.01
C ALA A 139 -8.15 -12.37 -2.53
N MET A 140 -7.10 -12.61 -3.31
CA MET A 140 -5.77 -12.07 -3.11
C MET A 140 -5.17 -11.75 -4.46
N THR A 141 -4.60 -10.55 -4.60
CA THR A 141 -3.92 -10.14 -5.81
C THR A 141 -2.43 -9.99 -5.54
N ALA A 142 -1.60 -10.37 -6.49
CA ALA A 142 -0.16 -10.11 -6.41
C ALA A 142 0.13 -8.68 -6.86
N SER A 143 1.17 -8.06 -6.30
CA SER A 143 1.75 -6.85 -6.85
C SER A 143 2.36 -7.18 -8.20
N THR A 144 1.82 -6.63 -9.28
CA THR A 144 2.51 -6.61 -10.57
C THR A 144 3.59 -5.55 -10.45
N GLY A 145 4.81 -5.97 -10.14
CA GLY A 145 5.93 -5.05 -9.92
C GLY A 145 6.23 -4.19 -11.14
N HIS A 146 5.54 -3.06 -11.24
CA HIS A 146 5.96 -1.94 -12.04
C HIS A 146 6.72 -0.98 -11.13
N HIS A 147 7.95 -1.33 -10.80
CA HIS A 147 8.93 -0.29 -10.51
C HIS A 147 9.18 0.41 -11.85
N ALA A 148 8.44 1.48 -12.10
CA ALA A 148 8.84 2.46 -13.08
C ALA A 148 10.19 3.02 -12.62
N THR A 149 11.27 2.44 -13.12
CA THR A 149 12.56 3.10 -13.16
C THR A 149 12.36 4.31 -14.05
N GLY A 150 12.08 5.45 -13.43
CA GLY A 150 12.15 6.75 -14.09
C GLY A 150 13.60 6.95 -14.51
N ALA A 151 13.94 6.50 -15.70
CA ALA A 151 15.08 6.99 -16.41
C ALA A 151 14.75 8.44 -16.78
N HIS A 152 15.32 9.38 -16.05
CA HIS A 152 15.50 10.74 -16.52
C HIS A 152 16.39 10.63 -17.75
N ASP A 153 15.77 10.69 -18.93
CA ASP A 153 16.45 11.00 -20.17
C ASP A 153 16.83 12.50 -20.11
N ASP A 154 18.05 12.76 -19.65
CA ASP A 154 18.73 14.02 -19.90
C ASP A 154 19.00 14.12 -21.39
N GLN A 155 18.02 14.59 -22.16
CA GLN A 155 18.30 15.08 -23.49
C GLN A 155 18.93 16.47 -23.38
N GLN A 156 20.25 16.46 -23.41
CA GLN A 156 21.10 17.59 -23.69
C GLN A 156 20.60 18.32 -24.94
N ALA A 157 20.14 19.56 -24.74
CA ALA A 157 19.99 20.53 -25.79
C ALA A 157 21.38 20.97 -26.27
N ALA A 158 21.70 20.68 -27.52
CA ALA A 158 22.80 21.32 -28.23
C ALA A 158 22.31 22.63 -28.88
N PRO A 159 23.12 23.67 -28.91
CA PRO A 159 22.79 24.94 -29.53
C PRO A 159 23.30 25.02 -30.97
N ASP A 160 22.53 25.66 -31.82
CA ASP A 160 22.99 26.43 -33.00
C ASP A 160 21.75 26.86 -33.78
N GLY A 161 21.58 28.04 -34.18
CA GLY A 161 22.43 29.01 -34.85
C GLY A 161 21.56 29.72 -35.87
N ALA A 162 21.40 31.01 -35.66
CA ALA A 162 21.35 32.12 -36.61
C ALA A 162 20.44 32.12 -37.83
N GLN A 163 19.80 33.25 -37.94
CA GLN A 163 19.60 34.18 -39.08
C GLN A 163 18.17 34.37 -39.55
N HIS A 164 17.68 35.56 -39.24
CA HIS A 164 17.30 36.68 -40.13
C HIS A 164 16.44 36.32 -41.32
N ASP A 165 15.22 36.85 -41.43
CA ASP A 165 14.91 38.05 -42.20
C ASP A 165 13.42 38.42 -42.09
N ASP A 166 13.26 39.66 -41.82
CA ASP A 166 12.31 40.68 -42.27
C ASP A 166 11.08 40.26 -43.08
N ALA A 167 9.94 40.68 -42.65
CA ALA A 167 8.99 41.54 -43.37
C ALA A 167 7.59 41.51 -42.73
N ALA A 168 7.25 42.56 -42.05
CA ALA A 168 5.85 43.04 -42.02
C ALA A 168 5.55 43.71 -43.39
N PRO A 169 4.32 44.03 -43.79
CA PRO A 169 3.33 44.72 -42.98
C PRO A 169 1.83 44.51 -43.31
N ARG A 170 1.00 45.08 -42.41
CA ARG A 170 -0.26 45.83 -42.61
C ARG A 170 -1.52 45.13 -43.11
N ALA A 171 -2.49 45.32 -42.34
CA ALA A 171 -3.67 46.21 -42.31
C ALA A 171 -4.96 45.47 -42.49
N ALA A 172 -5.82 45.67 -41.61
CA ALA A 172 -6.96 46.58 -41.46
C ALA A 172 -8.28 45.86 -41.66
N VAL A 173 -9.13 45.97 -40.66
CA VAL A 173 -10.38 46.79 -40.53
C VAL A 173 -11.68 46.03 -40.76
N GLU A 174 -12.51 46.17 -39.74
CA GLU A 174 -14.00 46.24 -39.71
C GLU A 174 -14.89 45.04 -40.13
N ALA A 175 -15.64 44.53 -39.26
CA ALA A 175 -16.97 44.99 -38.86
C ALA A 175 -17.38 44.26 -37.58
#